data_f56352ea9e938e5ebb78d6317a3c6f99
#
_entry.id   f56352ea9e938e5ebb78d6317a3c6f99
#
_cell.length_a   1.000
_cell.length_b   1.000
_cell.length_c   1.000
_cell.angle_alpha   90.00
_cell.angle_beta   90.00
_cell.angle_gamma   90.00
#
_symmetry.space_group_name_H-M   'P 1'
#
loop_
_entity.id
_entity.type
_entity.pdbx_description
1 polymer ?
#
loop_
_entity_poly.entity_id
_entity_poly.type
_entity_poly.pdbx_seq_one_letter_code
_entity_poly.pdbx_strand_id
1 'polypeptide(L)'
;MLNFIKSSKERFKNKGKEGFLFLLLIVGAFVACEGAQEDRNPFGPSSIVFTLRIIPNATTVLQTANFTFTTFVGTAPFTWTSSNILVGTIVPATGVFTAGAIGGTITITVVDALGNTDTASVTVPILTLGFDVAGVVQAAAAGADTVTANANQSGGGLAATIANKNTTSTFTAVPTLVTTVNAVVLTAPALPLPTAAQGDQVYTVSVTDSVNGNTGTFIYTLTNGGL
;
A
#
# COMPACT_ATOMS: atom_id res chain seq x y z
N MET A 1 -30.88 80.55 -54.12
CA MET A 1 -31.02 79.10 -54.36
C MET A 1 -29.67 78.37 -54.47
N LEU A 2 -28.59 78.98 -54.90
CA LEU A 2 -27.29 78.33 -55.09
C LEU A 2 -26.58 77.95 -53.77
N ASN A 3 -26.79 78.72 -52.71
CA ASN A 3 -26.11 78.46 -51.39
C ASN A 3 -26.66 77.26 -50.62
N PHE A 4 -27.92 76.90 -50.91
CA PHE A 4 -28.56 75.73 -50.25
C PHE A 4 -28.04 74.38 -50.77
N ILE A 5 -27.75 74.34 -52.07
CA ILE A 5 -27.25 73.12 -52.75
C ILE A 5 -25.77 72.87 -52.32
N LYS A 6 -24.98 73.90 -52.10
CA LYS A 6 -23.60 73.78 -51.69
C LYS A 6 -23.47 73.25 -50.23
N SER A 7 -24.34 73.69 -49.36
CA SER A 7 -24.40 73.24 -47.99
C SER A 7 -24.82 71.75 -47.88
N SER A 8 -25.74 71.31 -48.80
CA SER A 8 -26.19 69.91 -48.77
C SER A 8 -25.12 68.93 -49.28
N LYS A 9 -24.31 69.32 -50.26
CA LYS A 9 -23.21 68.47 -50.79
C LYS A 9 -22.07 68.31 -49.80
N GLU A 10 -21.76 69.32 -49.03
CA GLU A 10 -20.70 69.23 -47.96
C GLU A 10 -21.13 68.38 -46.80
N ARG A 11 -22.42 68.37 -46.46
CA ARG A 11 -22.94 67.47 -45.38
C ARG A 11 -22.93 66.01 -45.80
N PHE A 12 -23.19 65.70 -47.04
CA PHE A 12 -23.13 64.31 -47.52
C PHE A 12 -21.67 63.80 -47.62
N LYS A 13 -20.75 64.67 -47.98
CA LYS A 13 -19.35 64.32 -48.12
C LYS A 13 -18.70 63.98 -46.75
N ASN A 14 -19.12 64.66 -45.70
CA ASN A 14 -18.59 64.39 -44.31
C ASN A 14 -19.23 63.14 -43.70
N LYS A 15 -20.56 62.88 -43.96
CA LYS A 15 -21.17 61.66 -43.42
C LYS A 15 -20.61 60.39 -44.01
N GLY A 16 -20.15 60.42 -45.27
CA GLY A 16 -19.46 59.26 -45.85
C GLY A 16 -18.10 58.94 -45.23
N LYS A 17 -17.36 60.01 -44.88
CA LYS A 17 -16.06 59.82 -44.24
C LYS A 17 -16.18 59.30 -42.81
N GLU A 18 -17.14 59.76 -42.02
CA GLU A 18 -17.40 59.31 -40.69
C GLU A 18 -17.94 57.87 -40.68
N GLY A 19 -18.85 57.53 -41.62
CA GLY A 19 -19.34 56.15 -41.75
C GLY A 19 -18.27 55.18 -42.22
N PHE A 20 -17.35 55.64 -43.10
CA PHE A 20 -16.22 54.80 -43.52
C PHE A 20 -15.21 54.61 -42.40
N LEU A 21 -14.92 55.66 -41.60
CA LEU A 21 -14.04 55.56 -40.43
C LEU A 21 -14.64 54.65 -39.38
N PHE A 22 -15.95 54.71 -39.15
CA PHE A 22 -16.65 53.83 -38.19
C PHE A 22 -16.69 52.38 -38.66
N LEU A 23 -16.87 52.14 -39.95
CA LEU A 23 -16.80 50.81 -40.56
C LEU A 23 -15.38 50.23 -40.45
N LEU A 24 -14.33 51.06 -40.65
CA LEU A 24 -12.93 50.65 -40.55
C LEU A 24 -12.56 50.31 -39.10
N LEU A 25 -13.14 51.03 -38.13
CA LEU A 25 -12.97 50.78 -36.69
C LEU A 25 -13.66 49.49 -36.27
N ILE A 26 -14.85 49.19 -36.79
CA ILE A 26 -15.57 47.92 -36.55
C ILE A 26 -14.81 46.76 -37.17
N VAL A 27 -14.36 46.86 -38.42
CA VAL A 27 -13.57 45.80 -39.08
C VAL A 27 -12.24 45.59 -38.37
N GLY A 28 -11.58 46.69 -37.93
CA GLY A 28 -10.35 46.60 -37.11
C GLY A 28 -10.57 45.92 -35.76
N ALA A 29 -11.71 46.13 -35.12
CA ALA A 29 -12.07 45.48 -33.90
C ALA A 29 -12.33 43.97 -34.07
N PHE A 30 -12.94 43.56 -35.21
CA PHE A 30 -13.11 42.12 -35.51
C PHE A 30 -11.79 41.45 -35.85
N VAL A 31 -10.90 42.07 -36.61
CA VAL A 31 -9.57 41.50 -36.93
C VAL A 31 -8.65 41.46 -35.71
N ALA A 32 -8.77 42.44 -34.81
CA ALA A 32 -8.02 42.40 -33.54
C ALA A 32 -8.53 41.31 -32.58
N CYS A 33 -9.77 40.83 -32.75
CA CYS A 33 -10.31 39.77 -31.91
C CYS A 33 -9.93 38.36 -32.40
N GLU A 34 -9.64 38.20 -33.74
CA GLU A 34 -9.21 36.88 -34.24
C GLU A 34 -7.78 36.52 -33.84
N GLY A 35 -6.89 37.48 -33.63
CA GLY A 35 -5.53 37.22 -33.14
C GLY A 35 -5.43 36.96 -31.64
N ALA A 36 -6.48 37.26 -30.87
CA ALA A 36 -6.50 37.05 -29.42
C ALA A 36 -7.05 35.66 -29.02
N GLN A 37 -7.59 34.91 -29.96
CA GLN A 37 -8.19 33.60 -29.68
C GLN A 37 -7.22 32.42 -29.78
N GLU A 38 -6.06 32.58 -30.36
CA GLU A 38 -5.15 31.42 -30.53
C GLU A 38 -4.30 31.09 -29.31
N ASP A 39 -4.11 32.03 -28.35
CA ASP A 39 -3.21 31.76 -27.21
C ASP A 39 -3.83 31.91 -25.81
N ARG A 40 -5.06 32.41 -25.70
CA ARG A 40 -5.71 32.58 -24.38
C ARG A 40 -7.20 32.38 -24.49
N ASN A 41 -7.63 31.17 -24.63
CA ASN A 41 -9.02 30.81 -24.37
C ASN A 41 -9.17 30.49 -22.89
N PRO A 42 -9.62 31.42 -22.01
CA PRO A 42 -9.84 31.13 -20.59
C PRO A 42 -11.00 30.14 -20.39
N PHE A 43 -11.74 29.83 -21.48
CA PHE A 43 -12.79 28.83 -21.54
C PHE A 43 -12.58 27.81 -22.66
N GLY A 44 -11.42 27.79 -23.32
CA GLY A 44 -11.05 26.73 -24.23
C GLY A 44 -10.99 25.43 -23.47
N PRO A 45 -11.26 24.28 -24.11
CA PRO A 45 -10.97 23.03 -23.48
C PRO A 45 -9.48 23.06 -23.16
N SER A 46 -9.13 23.29 -21.87
CA SER A 46 -7.82 22.91 -21.42
C SER A 46 -7.67 21.48 -21.94
N SER A 47 -6.67 21.21 -22.76
CA SER A 47 -6.37 19.84 -23.13
C SER A 47 -6.03 19.15 -21.82
N ILE A 48 -7.04 18.53 -21.23
CA ILE A 48 -6.84 17.64 -20.10
C ILE A 48 -6.03 16.51 -20.69
N VAL A 49 -4.71 16.60 -20.52
CA VAL A 49 -3.83 15.49 -20.87
C VAL A 49 -4.14 14.40 -19.85
N PHE A 50 -4.99 13.49 -20.24
CA PHE A 50 -5.23 12.29 -19.47
C PHE A 50 -3.96 11.44 -19.56
N THR A 51 -3.19 11.40 -18.48
CA THR A 51 -2.06 10.48 -18.35
C THR A 51 -2.55 9.10 -17.94
N LEU A 52 -1.85 8.06 -18.38
CA LEU A 52 -2.08 6.69 -17.90
C LEU A 52 -2.14 6.66 -16.36
N ARG A 53 -3.16 6.02 -15.81
CA ARG A 53 -3.33 5.85 -14.38
C ARG A 53 -3.77 4.44 -14.02
N ILE A 54 -3.18 3.90 -12.96
CA ILE A 54 -3.62 2.66 -12.31
C ILE A 54 -4.75 2.96 -11.33
N ILE A 55 -5.76 2.09 -11.32
CA ILE A 55 -6.88 2.14 -10.38
C ILE A 55 -7.03 0.78 -9.69
N PRO A 56 -6.97 0.78 -8.35
CA PRO A 56 -6.61 1.86 -7.45
C PRO A 56 -5.08 2.12 -7.47
N ASN A 57 -4.63 3.32 -7.06
CA ASN A 57 -3.21 3.65 -6.94
C ASN A 57 -2.56 3.11 -5.67
N ALA A 58 -3.36 2.65 -4.71
CA ALA A 58 -2.93 1.95 -3.50
C ALA A 58 -4.02 0.97 -3.04
N THR A 59 -3.59 -0.20 -2.56
CA THR A 59 -4.52 -1.21 -2.02
C THR A 59 -3.81 -2.12 -1.03
N THR A 60 -4.61 -2.78 -0.18
CA THR A 60 -4.16 -3.87 0.69
C THR A 60 -4.78 -5.17 0.20
N VAL A 61 -3.95 -6.17 -0.02
CA VAL A 61 -4.37 -7.51 -0.49
C VAL A 61 -3.89 -8.53 0.54
N LEU A 62 -4.80 -9.33 1.08
CA LEU A 62 -4.45 -10.37 2.04
C LEU A 62 -3.53 -11.43 1.41
N GLN A 63 -2.70 -12.05 2.22
CA GLN A 63 -1.84 -13.16 1.78
C GLN A 63 -2.67 -14.20 1.01
N THR A 64 -2.14 -14.69 -0.09
CA THR A 64 -2.75 -15.67 -1.02
C THR A 64 -4.02 -15.21 -1.76
N ALA A 65 -4.49 -13.98 -1.52
CA ALA A 65 -5.65 -13.44 -2.21
C ALA A 65 -5.29 -12.84 -3.59
N ASN A 66 -6.30 -12.73 -4.44
CA ASN A 66 -6.17 -12.12 -5.76
C ASN A 66 -6.80 -10.73 -5.78
N PHE A 67 -6.25 -9.85 -6.61
CA PHE A 67 -6.78 -8.52 -6.87
C PHE A 67 -6.53 -8.16 -8.34
N THR A 68 -7.50 -7.51 -9.01
CA THR A 68 -7.33 -7.08 -10.40
C THR A 68 -7.17 -5.57 -10.47
N PHE A 69 -6.04 -5.12 -11.00
CA PHE A 69 -5.80 -3.72 -11.33
C PHE A 69 -6.39 -3.40 -12.70
N THR A 70 -6.85 -2.17 -12.85
CA THR A 70 -7.31 -1.60 -14.11
C THR A 70 -6.58 -0.31 -14.42
N THR A 71 -6.59 0.11 -15.67
CA THR A 71 -6.07 1.42 -16.07
C THR A 71 -7.20 2.40 -16.35
N PHE A 72 -7.00 3.65 -15.97
CA PHE A 72 -7.79 4.76 -16.46
C PHE A 72 -6.95 5.49 -17.50
N VAL A 73 -7.46 5.60 -18.72
CA VAL A 73 -6.72 6.09 -19.89
C VAL A 73 -5.51 5.19 -20.22
N GLY A 74 -4.81 5.50 -21.30
CA GLY A 74 -3.68 4.73 -21.84
C GLY A 74 -4.06 3.96 -23.11
N THR A 75 -3.05 3.52 -23.82
CA THR A 75 -3.19 2.81 -25.11
C THR A 75 -2.80 1.35 -24.94
N ALA A 76 -3.75 0.45 -25.17
CA ALA A 76 -3.48 -0.99 -25.15
C ALA A 76 -2.49 -1.41 -26.28
N PRO A 77 -1.71 -2.48 -26.10
CA PRO A 77 -1.64 -3.39 -24.96
C PRO A 77 -0.93 -2.78 -23.74
N PHE A 78 -1.35 -3.23 -22.55
CA PHE A 78 -0.72 -2.89 -21.28
C PHE A 78 0.21 -4.03 -20.85
N THR A 79 1.35 -3.67 -20.23
CA THR A 79 2.27 -4.63 -19.63
C THR A 79 2.43 -4.31 -18.15
N TRP A 80 2.13 -5.29 -17.29
CA TRP A 80 2.17 -5.16 -15.84
C TRP A 80 3.37 -5.86 -15.25
N THR A 81 4.00 -5.26 -14.24
CA THR A 81 5.13 -5.86 -13.50
C THR A 81 5.00 -5.62 -12.00
N SER A 82 5.56 -6.55 -11.21
CA SER A 82 5.67 -6.45 -9.75
C SER A 82 7.14 -6.23 -9.36
N SER A 83 7.39 -5.36 -8.41
CA SER A 83 8.75 -5.07 -7.93
C SER A 83 9.35 -6.19 -7.06
N ASN A 84 8.51 -7.06 -6.49
CA ASN A 84 8.96 -8.20 -5.70
C ASN A 84 7.99 -9.38 -5.84
N ILE A 85 8.40 -10.39 -6.59
CA ILE A 85 7.59 -11.58 -6.88
C ILE A 85 7.38 -12.50 -5.66
N LEU A 86 8.19 -12.37 -4.59
CA LEU A 86 8.01 -13.14 -3.35
C LEU A 86 6.83 -12.62 -2.53
N VAL A 87 6.59 -11.30 -2.56
CA VAL A 87 5.44 -10.66 -1.91
C VAL A 87 4.19 -10.79 -2.75
N GLY A 88 4.33 -10.78 -4.08
CA GLY A 88 3.20 -11.03 -4.97
C GLY A 88 3.56 -10.91 -6.44
N THR A 89 2.87 -11.69 -7.24
CA THR A 89 3.02 -11.75 -8.70
C THR A 89 1.86 -11.05 -9.40
N ILE A 90 2.09 -10.55 -10.61
CA ILE A 90 1.03 -9.99 -11.44
C ILE A 90 1.10 -10.60 -12.85
N VAL A 91 -0.06 -10.89 -13.41
CA VAL A 91 -0.15 -11.39 -14.79
C VAL A 91 0.10 -10.23 -15.75
N PRO A 92 1.19 -10.27 -16.57
CA PRO A 92 1.60 -9.12 -17.37
C PRO A 92 0.55 -8.61 -18.36
N ALA A 93 -0.31 -9.48 -18.87
CA ALA A 93 -1.31 -9.11 -19.87
C ALA A 93 -2.65 -8.66 -19.30
N THR A 94 -2.98 -9.00 -18.06
CA THR A 94 -4.33 -8.83 -17.51
C THR A 94 -4.40 -7.96 -16.27
N GLY A 95 -3.26 -7.67 -15.60
CA GLY A 95 -3.25 -6.91 -14.36
C GLY A 95 -3.82 -7.68 -13.15
N VAL A 96 -3.98 -9.00 -13.24
CA VAL A 96 -4.39 -9.85 -12.11
C VAL A 96 -3.19 -10.06 -11.21
N PHE A 97 -3.25 -9.48 -10.03
CA PHE A 97 -2.27 -9.62 -8.97
C PHE A 97 -2.65 -10.77 -8.04
N THR A 98 -1.68 -11.58 -7.67
CA THR A 98 -1.81 -12.64 -6.65
C THR A 98 -0.82 -12.35 -5.54
N ALA A 99 -1.31 -12.11 -4.34
CA ALA A 99 -0.47 -11.93 -3.17
C ALA A 99 0.23 -13.25 -2.80
N GLY A 100 1.50 -13.15 -2.47
CA GLY A 100 2.27 -14.27 -1.95
C GLY A 100 1.95 -14.58 -0.48
N ALA A 101 2.65 -15.55 0.07
CA ALA A 101 2.59 -15.88 1.50
C ALA A 101 3.41 -14.90 2.36
N ILE A 102 4.30 -14.11 1.78
CA ILE A 102 5.16 -13.16 2.48
C ILE A 102 4.49 -11.81 2.54
N GLY A 103 4.39 -11.24 3.73
CA GLY A 103 3.93 -9.86 3.93
C GLY A 103 4.99 -8.85 3.48
N GLY A 104 4.52 -7.67 3.06
CA GLY A 104 5.39 -6.57 2.62
C GLY A 104 4.66 -5.55 1.78
N THR A 105 5.34 -4.47 1.44
CA THR A 105 4.84 -3.45 0.51
C THR A 105 5.64 -3.49 -0.77
N ILE A 106 4.94 -3.52 -1.90
CA ILE A 106 5.52 -3.59 -3.24
C ILE A 106 4.91 -2.54 -4.16
N THR A 107 5.59 -2.29 -5.26
CA THR A 107 5.13 -1.42 -6.33
C THR A 107 4.71 -2.27 -7.53
N ILE A 108 3.51 -2.03 -8.02
CA ILE A 108 3.04 -2.52 -9.32
C ILE A 108 3.25 -1.41 -10.33
N THR A 109 3.83 -1.74 -11.47
CA THR A 109 4.04 -0.81 -12.57
C THR A 109 3.27 -1.29 -13.80
N VAL A 110 2.60 -0.38 -14.49
CA VAL A 110 2.01 -0.61 -15.81
C VAL A 110 2.71 0.24 -16.85
N VAL A 111 2.88 -0.32 -18.03
CA VAL A 111 3.38 0.37 -19.23
C VAL A 111 2.35 0.18 -20.34
N ASP A 112 1.99 1.26 -21.04
CA ASP A 112 1.10 1.22 -22.21
C ASP A 112 1.89 1.05 -23.52
N ALA A 113 1.18 0.88 -24.65
CA ALA A 113 1.79 0.73 -25.97
C ALA A 113 2.60 1.93 -26.46
N LEU A 114 2.39 3.11 -25.87
CA LEU A 114 3.12 4.35 -26.21
C LEU A 114 4.32 4.57 -25.28
N GLY A 115 4.55 3.68 -24.31
CA GLY A 115 5.62 3.78 -23.34
C GLY A 115 5.29 4.66 -22.13
N ASN A 116 4.05 5.12 -21.97
CA ASN A 116 3.64 5.80 -20.74
C ASN A 116 3.59 4.82 -19.58
N THR A 117 3.96 5.28 -18.40
CA THR A 117 4.05 4.45 -17.19
C THR A 117 3.25 5.06 -16.04
N ASP A 118 2.69 4.19 -15.20
CA ASP A 118 2.14 4.57 -13.90
C ASP A 118 2.41 3.47 -12.87
N THR A 119 2.31 3.79 -11.58
CA THR A 119 2.60 2.88 -10.48
C THR A 119 1.51 2.87 -9.43
N ALA A 120 1.32 1.71 -8.79
CA ALA A 120 0.45 1.55 -7.64
C ALA A 120 1.19 0.86 -6.50
N SER A 121 0.86 1.20 -5.26
CA SER A 121 1.38 0.54 -4.06
C SER A 121 0.46 -0.59 -3.63
N VAL A 122 1.02 -1.77 -3.37
CA VAL A 122 0.31 -2.89 -2.77
C VAL A 122 0.93 -3.26 -1.44
N THR A 123 0.11 -3.31 -0.40
CA THR A 123 0.51 -3.82 0.91
C THR A 123 -0.10 -5.20 1.12
N VAL A 124 0.75 -6.20 1.31
CA VAL A 124 0.36 -7.52 1.78
C VAL A 124 0.65 -7.56 3.29
N PRO A 125 -0.38 -7.63 4.15
CA PRO A 125 -0.16 -7.51 5.59
C PRO A 125 0.60 -8.72 6.14
N ILE A 126 1.47 -8.48 7.11
CA ILE A 126 2.03 -9.52 7.97
C ILE A 126 0.93 -9.90 8.96
N LEU A 127 0.59 -11.18 9.03
CA LEU A 127 -0.42 -11.68 9.96
C LEU A 127 0.21 -11.98 11.31
N THR A 128 -0.57 -11.79 12.39
CA THR A 128 -0.18 -12.26 13.72
C THR A 128 -0.37 -13.77 13.78
N LEU A 129 0.70 -14.51 14.14
CA LEU A 129 0.60 -15.94 14.41
C LEU A 129 -0.30 -16.17 15.63
N GLY A 130 -1.36 -16.95 15.45
CA GLY A 130 -2.13 -17.50 16.53
C GLY A 130 -1.57 -18.85 16.95
N PHE A 131 -1.77 -19.19 18.20
CA PHE A 131 -1.34 -20.46 18.79
C PHE A 131 -2.54 -21.18 19.40
N ASP A 132 -2.48 -22.51 19.46
CA ASP A 132 -3.55 -23.37 19.99
C ASP A 132 -3.80 -23.17 21.50
N VAL A 133 -2.86 -22.52 22.19
CA VAL A 133 -2.97 -22.16 23.60
C VAL A 133 -2.62 -20.70 23.84
N ALA A 134 -3.43 -20.02 24.63
CA ALA A 134 -3.21 -18.61 24.98
C ALA A 134 -2.12 -18.43 26.06
N GLY A 135 -1.82 -19.48 26.82
CA GLY A 135 -0.77 -19.56 27.82
C GLY A 135 -0.53 -21.00 28.19
N VAL A 136 0.72 -21.37 28.27
CA VAL A 136 1.14 -22.69 28.73
C VAL A 136 1.55 -22.58 30.19
N VAL A 137 0.92 -23.35 31.05
CA VAL A 137 1.29 -23.47 32.46
C VAL A 137 1.81 -24.86 32.66
N GLN A 138 3.10 -24.96 32.93
CA GLN A 138 3.69 -26.23 33.26
C GLN A 138 3.92 -26.37 34.77
N ALA A 139 3.33 -27.40 35.34
CA ALA A 139 3.70 -27.84 36.67
C ALA A 139 5.09 -28.51 36.63
N ALA A 140 5.76 -28.42 37.73
CA ALA A 140 7.14 -28.75 38.02
C ALA A 140 7.67 -30.14 37.69
N ALA A 141 7.01 -30.95 36.90
CA ALA A 141 7.53 -32.22 36.42
C ALA A 141 8.15 -32.06 35.05
N ALA A 142 9.40 -32.48 34.90
CA ALA A 142 10.12 -32.43 33.63
C ALA A 142 9.30 -33.04 32.49
N GLY A 143 8.74 -32.18 31.66
CA GLY A 143 7.97 -32.52 30.46
C GLY A 143 8.24 -31.53 29.35
N ALA A 144 7.93 -31.89 28.13
CA ALA A 144 7.95 -30.99 26.99
C ALA A 144 6.52 -30.57 26.67
N ASP A 145 6.30 -29.25 26.59
CA ASP A 145 5.06 -28.69 26.09
C ASP A 145 5.20 -28.32 24.60
N THR A 146 4.20 -28.66 23.84
CA THR A 146 4.16 -28.32 22.41
C THR A 146 3.08 -27.31 22.20
N VAL A 147 3.47 -26.15 21.66
CA VAL A 147 2.57 -25.08 21.25
C VAL A 147 2.53 -25.01 19.74
N THR A 148 1.37 -25.25 19.18
CA THR A 148 1.18 -25.33 17.73
C THR A 148 0.68 -24.00 17.17
N ALA A 149 1.29 -23.49 16.12
CA ALA A 149 0.79 -22.34 15.38
C ALA A 149 -0.43 -22.72 14.54
N ASN A 150 -1.36 -21.79 14.38
CA ASN A 150 -2.54 -22.03 13.54
C ASN A 150 -2.11 -22.31 12.09
N ALA A 151 -2.61 -23.40 11.52
CA ALA A 151 -2.18 -23.96 10.24
C ALA A 151 -2.24 -22.98 9.06
N ASN A 152 -3.16 -22.01 9.10
CA ASN A 152 -3.31 -21.00 8.04
C ASN A 152 -2.41 -19.79 8.20
N GLN A 153 -1.61 -19.74 9.25
CA GLN A 153 -0.78 -18.58 9.58
C GLN A 153 0.72 -18.91 9.60
N SER A 154 1.07 -20.20 9.60
CA SER A 154 2.45 -20.66 9.52
C SER A 154 2.79 -21.14 8.11
N GLY A 155 3.92 -20.64 7.57
CA GLY A 155 4.53 -21.12 6.34
C GLY A 155 5.52 -22.27 6.55
N GLY A 156 5.74 -22.68 7.80
CA GLY A 156 6.59 -23.81 8.13
C GLY A 156 8.05 -23.48 8.49
N GLY A 157 8.37 -22.21 8.68
CA GLY A 157 9.73 -21.75 9.01
C GLY A 157 9.82 -21.09 10.38
N LEU A 158 9.29 -21.69 11.46
CA LEU A 158 9.23 -21.06 12.76
C LEU A 158 10.62 -20.91 13.40
N ALA A 159 10.90 -19.72 13.89
CA ALA A 159 11.99 -19.39 14.79
C ALA A 159 11.42 -18.75 16.05
N ALA A 160 11.91 -19.14 17.22
CA ALA A 160 11.39 -18.63 18.48
C ALA A 160 12.49 -18.15 19.41
N THR A 161 12.17 -17.14 20.19
CA THR A 161 13.01 -16.65 21.30
C THR A 161 12.21 -16.61 22.58
N ILE A 162 12.87 -16.76 23.71
CA ILE A 162 12.25 -16.75 25.03
C ILE A 162 12.92 -15.70 25.93
N ALA A 163 12.12 -14.91 26.61
CA ALA A 163 12.59 -13.92 27.57
C ALA A 163 11.86 -14.05 28.91
N ASN A 164 12.59 -14.09 30.03
CA ASN A 164 11.99 -14.07 31.35
C ASN A 164 11.44 -12.67 31.66
N LYS A 165 10.17 -12.59 32.08
CA LYS A 165 9.54 -11.34 32.53
C LYS A 165 9.85 -11.00 33.97
N ASN A 166 10.31 -11.96 34.79
CA ASN A 166 10.62 -11.77 36.19
C ASN A 166 12.07 -11.29 36.36
N THR A 167 12.32 -10.04 35.99
CA THR A 167 13.69 -9.44 36.00
C THR A 167 14.33 -9.36 37.39
N THR A 168 13.55 -9.49 38.44
CA THR A 168 14.02 -9.47 39.84
C THR A 168 14.20 -10.86 40.43
N SER A 169 13.84 -11.91 39.70
CA SER A 169 14.00 -13.30 40.19
C SER A 169 15.46 -13.74 40.16
N THR A 170 15.87 -14.43 41.20
CA THR A 170 17.19 -15.10 41.27
C THR A 170 17.21 -16.42 40.50
N PHE A 171 16.09 -16.85 39.94
CA PHE A 171 16.00 -18.05 39.13
C PHE A 171 16.60 -17.80 37.74
N THR A 172 17.64 -18.52 37.40
CA THR A 172 18.43 -18.29 36.17
C THR A 172 18.22 -19.36 35.11
N ALA A 173 17.59 -20.47 35.43
CA ALA A 173 17.36 -21.54 34.47
C ALA A 173 16.25 -21.12 33.47
N VAL A 174 16.50 -21.30 32.18
CA VAL A 174 15.58 -20.96 31.11
C VAL A 174 15.09 -22.25 30.46
N PRO A 175 13.79 -22.37 30.14
CA PRO A 175 13.27 -23.48 29.35
C PRO A 175 14.00 -23.57 27.99
N THR A 176 14.27 -24.78 27.55
CA THR A 176 14.83 -24.99 26.21
C THR A 176 13.73 -24.88 25.17
N LEU A 177 14.07 -24.30 24.03
CA LEU A 177 13.21 -24.05 22.91
C LEU A 177 13.66 -24.85 21.70
N VAL A 178 12.76 -25.63 21.10
CA VAL A 178 12.96 -26.28 19.81
C VAL A 178 11.81 -25.90 18.90
N THR A 179 12.10 -25.39 17.71
CA THR A 179 11.09 -25.09 16.70
C THR A 179 11.02 -26.24 15.72
N THR A 180 9.80 -26.58 15.34
CA THR A 180 9.49 -27.50 14.23
C THR A 180 8.78 -26.73 13.12
N VAL A 181 8.34 -27.40 12.09
CA VAL A 181 7.64 -26.80 10.93
C VAL A 181 6.46 -25.93 11.38
N ASN A 182 5.66 -26.40 12.33
CA ASN A 182 4.42 -25.72 12.76
C ASN A 182 4.30 -25.56 14.29
N ALA A 183 5.31 -25.91 15.05
CA ALA A 183 5.20 -25.88 16.51
C ALA A 183 6.48 -25.40 17.17
N VAL A 184 6.30 -24.87 18.37
CA VAL A 184 7.37 -24.54 19.32
C VAL A 184 7.26 -25.53 20.46
N VAL A 185 8.32 -26.30 20.68
CA VAL A 185 8.42 -27.23 21.78
C VAL A 185 9.25 -26.59 22.90
N LEU A 186 8.65 -26.45 24.06
CA LEU A 186 9.30 -25.93 25.28
C LEU A 186 9.56 -27.10 26.24
N THR A 187 10.77 -27.22 26.69
CA THR A 187 11.11 -28.19 27.72
C THR A 187 11.54 -27.44 28.96
N ALA A 188 10.88 -27.72 30.09
CA ALA A 188 11.26 -27.14 31.37
C ALA A 188 12.72 -27.47 31.69
N PRO A 189 13.45 -26.54 32.35
CA PRO A 189 14.82 -26.83 32.78
C PRO A 189 14.83 -28.03 33.73
N ALA A 190 15.92 -28.81 33.65
CA ALA A 190 16.19 -29.81 34.66
C ALA A 190 16.35 -29.14 36.02
N LEU A 191 16.05 -29.89 37.09
CA LEU A 191 16.15 -29.41 38.48
C LEU A 191 17.43 -28.59 38.76
N PRO A 192 17.36 -27.56 39.61
CA PRO A 192 16.25 -27.24 40.52
C PRO A 192 15.16 -26.38 39.84
N LEU A 193 13.92 -26.63 40.21
CA LEU A 193 12.76 -25.80 39.84
C LEU A 193 12.71 -24.51 40.65
N PRO A 194 11.93 -23.51 40.27
CA PRO A 194 11.75 -22.31 41.09
C PRO A 194 11.22 -22.69 42.45
N THR A 195 11.80 -22.12 43.49
CA THR A 195 11.34 -22.29 44.87
C THR A 195 10.12 -21.42 45.15
N ALA A 196 9.38 -21.74 46.23
CA ALA A 196 8.26 -20.88 46.65
C ALA A 196 8.68 -19.42 46.87
N ALA A 197 9.90 -19.16 47.31
CA ALA A 197 10.44 -17.81 47.49
C ALA A 197 10.75 -17.11 46.16
N GLN A 198 11.01 -17.86 45.09
CA GLN A 198 11.26 -17.33 43.76
C GLN A 198 9.95 -17.14 42.96
N GLY A 199 8.87 -17.79 43.41
CA GLY A 199 7.57 -17.73 42.76
C GLY A 199 7.54 -18.35 41.35
N ASP A 200 6.40 -18.25 40.69
CA ASP A 200 6.23 -18.68 39.31
C ASP A 200 7.09 -17.83 38.38
N GLN A 201 7.74 -18.48 37.46
CA GLN A 201 8.55 -17.81 36.44
C GLN A 201 7.76 -17.65 35.14
N VAL A 202 7.55 -16.41 34.73
CA VAL A 202 6.77 -16.08 33.53
C VAL A 202 7.72 -15.70 32.39
N TYR A 203 7.55 -16.36 31.27
CA TYR A 203 8.35 -16.13 30.08
C TYR A 203 7.46 -15.64 28.96
N THR A 204 7.97 -14.70 28.18
CA THR A 204 7.38 -14.35 26.86
C THR A 204 8.13 -15.12 25.80
N VAL A 205 7.41 -15.88 25.00
CA VAL A 205 7.94 -16.55 23.81
C VAL A 205 7.51 -15.74 22.59
N SER A 206 8.50 -15.26 21.85
CA SER A 206 8.29 -14.53 20.60
C SER A 206 8.64 -15.46 19.44
N VAL A 207 7.72 -15.60 18.50
CA VAL A 207 7.84 -16.51 17.37
C VAL A 207 7.76 -15.71 16.08
N THR A 208 8.63 -16.02 15.13
CA THR A 208 8.63 -15.46 13.80
C THR A 208 8.67 -16.60 12.80
N ASP A 209 7.81 -16.53 11.77
CA ASP A 209 7.88 -17.44 10.64
C ASP A 209 8.73 -16.81 9.55
N SER A 210 9.87 -17.41 9.24
CA SER A 210 10.81 -16.91 8.23
C SER A 210 10.33 -17.08 6.79
N VAL A 211 9.29 -17.91 6.57
CA VAL A 211 8.74 -18.17 5.24
C VAL A 211 7.75 -17.07 4.82
N ASN A 212 6.88 -16.66 5.73
CA ASN A 212 5.83 -15.66 5.43
C ASN A 212 5.98 -14.33 6.20
N GLY A 213 6.95 -14.25 7.13
CA GLY A 213 7.19 -13.08 7.96
C GLY A 213 6.17 -12.87 9.07
N ASN A 214 5.24 -13.79 9.28
CA ASN A 214 4.23 -13.69 10.32
C ASN A 214 4.88 -13.81 11.69
N THR A 215 4.40 -13.02 12.65
CA THR A 215 4.95 -12.98 14.02
C THR A 215 3.83 -13.19 15.03
N GLY A 216 4.18 -13.78 16.17
CA GLY A 216 3.27 -13.95 17.29
C GLY A 216 4.00 -14.10 18.60
N THR A 217 3.26 -13.98 19.69
CA THR A 217 3.79 -14.17 21.04
C THR A 217 2.82 -14.95 21.89
N PHE A 218 3.33 -15.74 22.80
CA PHE A 218 2.54 -16.37 23.86
C PHE A 218 3.30 -16.37 25.20
N ILE A 219 2.57 -16.63 26.27
CA ILE A 219 3.13 -16.69 27.61
C ILE A 219 3.37 -18.16 27.99
N TYR A 220 4.55 -18.44 28.54
CA TYR A 220 4.87 -19.70 29.16
C TYR A 220 5.14 -19.45 30.65
N THR A 221 4.46 -20.18 31.52
CA THR A 221 4.63 -20.04 32.95
C THR A 221 5.20 -21.36 33.55
N LEU A 222 6.35 -21.27 34.16
CA LEU A 222 6.92 -22.36 34.93
C LEU A 222 6.53 -22.17 36.40
N THR A 223 5.63 -23.02 36.88
CA THR A 223 5.16 -22.93 38.25
C THR A 223 6.21 -23.45 39.23
N ASN A 224 6.26 -22.82 40.39
CA ASN A 224 7.04 -23.35 41.49
C ASN A 224 6.46 -24.71 41.90
N GLY A 225 7.32 -25.69 42.09
CA GLY A 225 6.89 -27.04 42.46
C GLY A 225 6.39 -27.16 43.88
N GLY A 226 5.41 -26.37 44.28
CA GLY A 226 4.88 -26.25 45.66
C GLY A 226 5.03 -27.53 46.50
N LEU A 227 6.15 -27.64 47.21
CA LEU A 227 6.37 -28.51 48.31
C LEU A 227 6.51 -27.66 49.56
#